data_0f9c37e655858d1d65503b20f72fcc0c
#
_entry.id   0f9c37e655858d1d65503b20f72fcc0c
#
_cell.length_a   1.000
_cell.length_b   1.000
_cell.length_c   1.000
_cell.angle_alpha   90.00
_cell.angle_beta   90.00
_cell.angle_gamma   90.00
#
_symmetry.space_group_name_H-M   'P 1'
#
loop_
_entity.id
_entity.type
_entity.pdbx_description
1 polymer ?
#
loop_
_entity_poly.entity_id
_entity_poly.type
_entity_poly.pdbx_seq_one_letter_code
_entity_poly.pdbx_strand_id
1 'polypeptide(L)'
;KYMVVQDSISGKAIKISVDAGNLSAIFPLGQVVAINCRGLAIGRYADMLQLGTPFYKTESGKVGYEIGRIPYPAFIKRTQAGKYAVKRLAQMVDTVTISEILNGGTAMHNKLVCIKNAYFTGYGADFGKPKEITVDSLKIFAPSTNGVGFPQSREIKDGTGSIFVATSEYSKFAKNRLPERSTVGNITAIVGWYNDKDVTLDNSKIYHQLTLRAINDLGKGYESYLNNLSK
;
A
#
# COMPACT_ATOMS: atom_id res chain seq x y z
N LYS A 1 -1.91 0.73 13.59
CA LYS A 1 -2.00 1.00 12.15
C LYS A 1 -0.64 1.47 11.64
N TYR A 2 -0.52 1.83 10.37
CA TYR A 2 0.75 2.32 9.81
C TYR A 2 0.52 3.51 8.87
N MET A 3 1.56 4.26 8.64
CA MET A 3 1.67 5.26 7.58
C MET A 3 2.97 5.04 6.80
N VAL A 4 3.05 5.58 5.61
CA VAL A 4 4.27 5.60 4.81
C VAL A 4 4.72 7.05 4.68
N VAL A 5 5.99 7.29 4.90
CA VAL A 5 6.64 8.58 4.67
C VAL A 5 7.68 8.44 3.57
N GLN A 6 7.80 9.47 2.76
CA GLN A 6 8.77 9.54 1.67
C GLN A 6 9.56 10.84 1.79
N ASP A 7 10.88 10.73 1.72
CA ASP A 7 11.74 11.90 1.66
C ASP A 7 11.64 12.56 0.28
N SER A 8 11.33 13.84 0.27
CA SER A 8 11.10 14.61 -0.96
C SER A 8 12.37 14.91 -1.77
N ILE A 9 13.54 14.66 -1.21
CA ILE A 9 14.84 14.91 -1.86
C ILE A 9 15.38 13.60 -2.43
N SER A 10 15.53 12.58 -1.58
CA SER A 10 16.12 11.30 -2.00
C SER A 10 15.12 10.34 -2.62
N GLY A 11 13.81 10.59 -2.51
CA GLY A 11 12.76 9.68 -2.94
C GLY A 11 12.66 8.39 -2.12
N LYS A 12 13.52 8.19 -1.12
CA LYS A 12 13.47 7.02 -0.24
C LYS A 12 12.24 7.06 0.65
N ALA A 13 11.64 5.91 0.87
CA ALA A 13 10.42 5.80 1.65
C ALA A 13 10.53 4.70 2.71
N ILE A 14 9.80 4.86 3.81
CA ILE A 14 9.74 3.88 4.88
C ILE A 14 8.33 3.79 5.47
N LYS A 15 7.95 2.59 5.83
CA LYS A 15 6.73 2.31 6.61
C LYS A 15 7.00 2.63 8.09
N ILE A 16 6.04 3.29 8.72
CA ILE A 16 6.06 3.58 10.15
C ILE A 16 4.85 2.91 10.78
N SER A 17 5.11 2.03 11.74
CA SER A 17 4.07 1.41 12.55
C SER A 17 3.66 2.36 13.67
N VAL A 18 2.37 2.71 13.75
CA VAL A 18 1.87 3.76 14.68
C VAL A 18 0.72 3.21 15.51
N ASP A 19 0.78 3.45 16.82
CA ASP A 19 -0.31 3.10 17.73
C ASP A 19 -1.37 4.21 17.79
N ALA A 20 -2.05 4.40 16.67
CA ALA A 20 -3.17 5.32 16.56
C ALA A 20 -4.15 4.85 15.48
N GLY A 21 -5.42 5.15 15.70
CA GLY A 21 -6.48 5.06 14.69
C GLY A 21 -6.52 6.33 13.83
N ASN A 22 -7.29 6.29 12.75
CA ASN A 22 -7.62 7.46 11.92
C ASN A 22 -6.40 8.32 11.49
N LEU A 23 -5.29 7.68 11.15
CA LEU A 23 -4.03 8.36 10.82
C LEU A 23 -4.17 9.35 9.67
N SER A 24 -5.06 9.11 8.72
CA SER A 24 -5.32 10.01 7.60
C SER A 24 -5.93 11.36 7.99
N ALA A 25 -6.65 11.41 9.13
CA ALA A 25 -7.14 12.67 9.68
C ALA A 25 -6.05 13.39 10.50
N ILE A 26 -5.21 12.62 11.20
CA ILE A 26 -4.10 13.17 11.98
C ILE A 26 -2.98 13.66 11.05
N PHE A 27 -2.62 12.86 10.07
CA PHE A 27 -1.58 13.14 9.07
C PHE A 27 -2.16 12.99 7.67
N PRO A 28 -2.86 14.02 7.17
CA PRO A 28 -3.43 13.95 5.83
C PRO A 28 -2.34 13.81 4.77
N LEU A 29 -2.72 13.28 3.61
CA LEU A 29 -1.81 13.08 2.50
C LEU A 29 -1.01 14.34 2.15
N GLY A 30 0.29 14.19 2.00
CA GLY A 30 1.22 15.29 1.73
C GLY A 30 1.64 16.10 2.97
N GLN A 31 1.13 15.74 4.15
CA GLN A 31 1.57 16.41 5.39
C GLN A 31 3.08 16.18 5.61
N VAL A 32 3.81 17.27 5.77
CA VAL A 32 5.22 17.21 6.18
C VAL A 32 5.28 16.94 7.68
N VAL A 33 6.00 15.90 8.05
CA VAL A 33 6.11 15.42 9.44
C VAL A 33 7.55 15.48 9.92
N ALA A 34 7.75 15.75 11.20
CA ALA A 34 9.01 15.55 11.90
C ALA A 34 8.90 14.30 12.77
N ILE A 35 9.90 13.44 12.70
CA ILE A 35 9.97 12.20 13.44
C ILE A 35 11.18 12.23 14.35
N ASN A 36 10.93 12.14 15.66
CA ASN A 36 12.00 11.95 16.63
C ASN A 36 12.41 10.48 16.64
N CYS A 37 13.57 10.17 16.08
CA CYS A 37 14.07 8.80 15.97
C CYS A 37 14.78 8.28 17.22
N ARG A 38 14.94 9.11 18.28
CA ARG A 38 15.63 8.66 19.50
C ARG A 38 14.84 7.53 20.17
N GLY A 39 15.49 6.38 20.35
CA GLY A 39 14.87 5.20 20.93
C GLY A 39 13.99 4.39 19.97
N LEU A 40 13.88 4.82 18.71
CA LEU A 40 13.27 4.02 17.66
C LEU A 40 14.30 3.13 16.98
N ALA A 41 13.82 2.09 16.32
CA ALA A 41 14.65 1.19 15.56
C ALA A 41 14.02 0.84 14.22
N ILE A 42 14.86 0.44 13.28
CA ILE A 42 14.43 -0.15 12.00
C ILE A 42 14.49 -1.67 12.15
N GLY A 43 13.40 -2.31 11.82
CA GLY A 43 13.30 -3.76 11.79
C GLY A 43 12.47 -4.23 10.61
N ARG A 44 12.13 -5.53 10.60
CA ARG A 44 11.34 -6.13 9.52
C ARG A 44 10.05 -6.70 10.07
N TYR A 45 8.99 -6.51 9.32
CA TYR A 45 7.74 -7.22 9.50
C TYR A 45 7.33 -7.80 8.14
N ALA A 46 7.15 -9.12 8.06
CA ALA A 46 6.91 -9.81 6.80
C ALA A 46 7.94 -9.41 5.72
N ASP A 47 9.22 -9.35 6.10
CA ASP A 47 10.39 -8.91 5.32
C ASP A 47 10.39 -7.44 4.86
N MET A 48 9.36 -6.67 5.16
CA MET A 48 9.35 -5.24 4.86
C MET A 48 10.00 -4.43 5.97
N LEU A 49 10.92 -3.53 5.60
CA LEU A 49 11.52 -2.60 6.55
C LEU A 49 10.48 -1.62 7.08
N GLN A 50 10.50 -1.42 8.39
CA GLN A 50 9.67 -0.45 9.08
C GLN A 50 10.40 0.21 10.24
N LEU A 51 10.01 1.44 10.54
CA LEU A 51 10.43 2.16 11.74
C LEU A 51 9.38 1.95 12.84
N GLY A 52 9.85 1.67 14.05
CA GLY A 52 8.98 1.48 15.21
C GLY A 52 9.75 1.45 16.52
N THR A 53 9.05 1.11 17.60
CA THR A 53 9.65 0.90 18.93
C THR A 53 10.22 -0.50 19.02
N PRO A 54 11.49 -0.66 19.43
CA PRO A 54 12.06 -1.99 19.61
C PRO A 54 11.46 -2.67 20.84
N PHE A 55 11.21 -3.96 20.73
CA PHE A 55 10.90 -4.79 21.88
C PHE A 55 11.43 -6.22 21.68
N TYR A 56 11.61 -6.91 22.78
CA TYR A 56 12.02 -8.31 22.78
C TYR A 56 10.81 -9.19 23.04
N LYS A 57 10.68 -10.23 22.25
CA LYS A 57 9.65 -11.26 22.40
C LYS A 57 10.36 -12.61 22.64
N THR A 58 9.93 -13.30 23.67
CA THR A 58 10.38 -14.68 23.90
C THR A 58 9.34 -15.63 23.33
N GLU A 59 9.74 -16.41 22.35
CA GLU A 59 8.90 -17.42 21.74
C GLU A 59 9.66 -18.74 21.69
N SER A 60 9.07 -19.80 22.23
CA SER A 60 9.68 -21.12 22.33
C SER A 60 11.08 -21.12 22.96
N GLY A 61 11.29 -20.30 23.99
CA GLY A 61 12.58 -20.18 24.69
C GLY A 61 13.66 -19.37 23.96
N LYS A 62 13.34 -18.83 22.76
CA LYS A 62 14.24 -17.94 22.01
C LYS A 62 13.79 -16.49 22.16
N VAL A 63 14.75 -15.62 22.47
CA VAL A 63 14.52 -14.17 22.51
C VAL A 63 14.68 -13.62 21.10
N GLY A 64 13.61 -13.07 20.54
CA GLY A 64 13.59 -12.37 19.26
C GLY A 64 13.52 -10.85 19.44
N TYR A 65 14.07 -10.11 18.51
CA TYR A 65 13.93 -8.66 18.43
C TYR A 65 12.86 -8.32 17.40
N GLU A 66 11.85 -7.57 17.83
CA GLU A 66 10.73 -7.15 16.98
C GLU A 66 10.53 -5.64 17.01
N ILE A 67 9.79 -5.11 16.04
CA ILE A 67 9.44 -3.72 15.94
C ILE A 67 7.95 -3.54 16.22
N GLY A 68 7.67 -2.86 17.31
CA GLY A 68 6.34 -2.47 17.73
C GLY A 68 5.87 -1.14 17.14
N ARG A 69 4.66 -0.77 17.53
CA ARG A 69 4.07 0.51 17.13
C ARG A 69 4.67 1.66 17.90
N ILE A 70 4.84 2.79 17.23
CA ILE A 70 5.29 4.04 17.85
C ILE A 70 4.12 4.65 18.62
N PRO A 71 4.27 4.96 19.90
CA PRO A 71 3.25 5.69 20.65
C PRO A 71 3.24 7.14 20.15
N TYR A 72 2.24 7.47 19.36
CA TYR A 72 1.95 8.83 18.94
C TYR A 72 1.23 9.58 20.11
N PRO A 73 1.48 10.85 20.36
CA PRO A 73 2.21 11.82 19.54
C PRO A 73 3.65 12.13 20.00
N ALA A 74 4.22 11.35 20.91
CA ALA A 74 5.54 11.65 21.46
C ALA A 74 6.66 11.71 20.39
N PHE A 75 6.52 10.91 19.33
CA PHE A 75 7.57 10.74 18.32
C PHE A 75 7.25 11.42 16.98
N ILE A 76 5.99 11.66 16.64
CA ILE A 76 5.61 12.16 15.32
C ILE A 76 4.79 13.44 15.47
N LYS A 77 5.23 14.51 14.80
CA LYS A 77 4.56 15.82 14.81
C LYS A 77 4.38 16.35 13.40
N ARG A 78 3.31 17.11 13.16
CA ARG A 78 3.19 17.94 11.97
C ARG A 78 4.22 19.07 12.07
N THR A 79 4.81 19.42 10.95
CA THR A 79 5.69 20.58 10.87
C THR A 79 4.91 21.84 10.49
N GLN A 80 5.52 23.01 10.69
CA GLN A 80 4.98 24.29 10.22
C GLN A 80 4.95 24.38 8.69
N ALA A 81 5.73 23.57 7.98
CA ALA A 81 5.69 23.47 6.52
C ALA A 81 4.32 23.01 5.99
N GLY A 82 3.47 22.45 6.88
CA GLY A 82 2.11 22.05 6.51
C GLY A 82 2.08 20.91 5.52
N LYS A 83 1.25 21.04 4.49
CA LYS A 83 1.06 20.04 3.42
C LYS A 83 1.70 20.50 2.12
N TYR A 84 2.34 19.59 1.42
CA TYR A 84 2.74 19.86 0.05
C TYR A 84 1.51 20.05 -0.85
N ALA A 85 1.63 21.02 -1.76
CA ALA A 85 0.64 21.20 -2.82
C ALA A 85 0.56 19.96 -3.72
N VAL A 86 -0.59 19.73 -4.34
CA VAL A 86 -0.83 18.59 -5.25
C VAL A 86 0.25 18.48 -6.33
N LYS A 87 0.68 19.61 -6.91
CA LYS A 87 1.76 19.67 -7.90
C LYS A 87 3.06 19.09 -7.36
N ARG A 88 3.43 19.41 -6.10
CA ARG A 88 4.65 18.89 -5.47
C ARG A 88 4.55 17.39 -5.21
N LEU A 89 3.39 16.92 -4.75
CA LEU A 89 3.15 15.48 -4.56
C LEU A 89 3.26 14.70 -5.86
N ALA A 90 2.73 15.26 -6.97
CA ALA A 90 2.85 14.64 -8.29
C ALA A 90 4.31 14.51 -8.74
N GLN A 91 5.20 15.43 -8.35
CA GLN A 91 6.63 15.36 -8.65
C GLN A 91 7.38 14.28 -7.85
N MET A 92 6.79 13.80 -6.76
CA MET A 92 7.36 12.73 -5.92
C MET A 92 6.94 11.33 -6.37
N VAL A 93 6.15 11.22 -7.44
CA VAL A 93 5.64 9.96 -7.95
C VAL A 93 6.54 9.47 -9.09
N ASP A 94 7.21 8.36 -8.88
CA ASP A 94 8.00 7.72 -9.94
C ASP A 94 7.06 7.02 -10.93
N THR A 95 7.25 7.25 -12.22
CA THR A 95 6.56 6.46 -13.26
C THR A 95 7.36 5.19 -13.52
N VAL A 96 6.72 4.05 -13.33
CA VAL A 96 7.34 2.72 -13.46
C VAL A 96 6.39 1.74 -14.13
N THR A 97 6.94 0.65 -14.63
CA THR A 97 6.21 -0.52 -15.11
C THR A 97 6.04 -1.56 -13.99
N ILE A 98 5.11 -2.49 -14.17
CA ILE A 98 4.95 -3.62 -13.23
C ILE A 98 6.24 -4.47 -13.20
N SER A 99 6.87 -4.68 -14.34
CA SER A 99 8.15 -5.42 -14.41
C SER A 99 9.25 -4.76 -13.59
N GLU A 100 9.37 -3.42 -13.62
CA GLU A 100 10.35 -2.69 -12.81
C GLU A 100 10.05 -2.82 -11.30
N ILE A 101 8.79 -2.83 -10.90
CA ILE A 101 8.41 -3.07 -9.50
C ILE A 101 8.84 -4.48 -9.08
N LEU A 102 8.50 -5.50 -9.87
CA LEU A 102 8.76 -6.90 -9.55
C LEU A 102 10.27 -7.22 -9.48
N ASN A 103 11.08 -6.54 -10.29
CA ASN A 103 12.52 -6.76 -10.35
C ASN A 103 13.32 -5.79 -9.47
N GLY A 104 12.70 -4.72 -8.96
CA GLY A 104 13.37 -3.66 -8.22
C GLY A 104 13.73 -3.99 -6.76
N GLY A 105 13.26 -5.14 -6.25
CA GLY A 105 13.57 -5.62 -4.92
C GLY A 105 13.21 -4.61 -3.82
N THR A 106 14.02 -4.57 -2.77
CA THR A 106 13.79 -3.69 -1.60
C THR A 106 13.86 -2.20 -1.93
N ALA A 107 14.49 -1.81 -3.03
CA ALA A 107 14.58 -0.41 -3.45
C ALA A 107 13.20 0.17 -3.84
N MET A 108 12.25 -0.68 -4.19
CA MET A 108 10.88 -0.29 -4.54
C MET A 108 9.96 -0.19 -3.32
N HIS A 109 10.34 -0.76 -2.18
CA HIS A 109 9.48 -0.81 -1.00
C HIS A 109 9.06 0.57 -0.53
N ASN A 110 7.78 0.73 -0.24
CA ASN A 110 7.14 1.96 0.25
C ASN A 110 7.13 3.14 -0.73
N LYS A 111 7.74 3.03 -1.91
CA LYS A 111 7.70 4.11 -2.89
C LYS A 111 6.28 4.36 -3.39
N LEU A 112 5.99 5.63 -3.62
CA LEU A 112 4.80 6.06 -4.35
C LEU A 112 5.12 6.04 -5.84
N VAL A 113 4.40 5.22 -6.59
CA VAL A 113 4.63 5.01 -8.02
C VAL A 113 3.36 5.24 -8.83
N CYS A 114 3.53 5.53 -10.11
CA CYS A 114 2.46 5.58 -11.10
C CYS A 114 2.74 4.55 -12.20
N ILE A 115 1.81 3.62 -12.39
CA ILE A 115 1.84 2.65 -13.49
C ILE A 115 0.92 3.19 -14.57
N LYS A 116 1.45 3.41 -15.76
CA LYS A 116 0.67 3.89 -16.92
C LYS A 116 0.05 2.73 -17.68
N ASN A 117 -1.11 3.01 -18.30
CA ASN A 117 -1.82 2.06 -19.16
C ASN A 117 -2.11 0.72 -18.45
N ALA A 118 -2.41 0.80 -17.17
CA ALA A 118 -2.78 -0.36 -16.37
C ALA A 118 -4.30 -0.55 -16.31
N TYR A 119 -4.73 -1.80 -16.11
CA TYR A 119 -6.14 -2.15 -16.03
C TYR A 119 -6.38 -3.29 -15.04
N PHE A 120 -7.58 -3.35 -14.47
CA PHE A 120 -8.01 -4.44 -13.61
C PHE A 120 -8.45 -5.64 -14.46
N THR A 121 -7.94 -6.81 -14.16
CA THR A 121 -8.21 -8.04 -14.94
C THR A 121 -9.52 -8.74 -14.54
N GLY A 122 -10.13 -8.34 -13.42
CA GLY A 122 -11.27 -9.03 -12.84
C GLY A 122 -10.89 -10.28 -12.05
N TYR A 123 -9.60 -10.50 -11.79
CA TYR A 123 -9.08 -11.58 -10.96
C TYR A 123 -8.76 -11.08 -9.55
N GLY A 124 -9.02 -11.93 -8.56
CA GLY A 124 -8.50 -11.82 -7.21
C GLY A 124 -7.29 -12.71 -7.01
N ALA A 125 -6.83 -12.83 -5.76
CA ALA A 125 -5.81 -13.80 -5.38
C ALA A 125 -6.44 -14.97 -4.60
N ASP A 126 -5.97 -16.17 -4.90
CA ASP A 126 -6.20 -17.38 -4.14
C ASP A 126 -4.84 -18.00 -3.85
N PHE A 127 -4.42 -17.96 -2.57
CA PHE A 127 -3.04 -18.34 -2.17
C PHE A 127 -1.96 -17.72 -3.09
N GLY A 128 -2.15 -16.43 -3.44
CA GLY A 128 -1.25 -15.66 -4.28
C GLY A 128 -1.28 -15.96 -5.78
N LYS A 129 -2.12 -16.88 -6.23
CA LYS A 129 -2.36 -17.13 -7.66
C LYS A 129 -3.57 -16.33 -8.13
N PRO A 130 -3.57 -15.81 -9.37
CA PRO A 130 -4.75 -15.19 -9.93
C PRO A 130 -5.92 -16.16 -10.00
N LYS A 131 -7.07 -15.76 -9.46
CA LYS A 131 -8.33 -16.50 -9.52
C LYS A 131 -9.43 -15.58 -10.02
N GLU A 132 -10.16 -16.01 -11.04
CA GLU A 132 -11.23 -15.21 -11.61
C GLU A 132 -12.37 -14.97 -10.60
N ILE A 133 -12.85 -13.73 -10.53
CA ILE A 133 -14.01 -13.37 -9.72
C ILE A 133 -15.26 -13.58 -10.59
N THR A 134 -15.89 -14.72 -10.44
CA THR A 134 -17.08 -15.10 -11.23
C THR A 134 -18.37 -14.55 -10.63
N VAL A 135 -18.43 -14.37 -9.32
CA VAL A 135 -19.61 -13.86 -8.62
C VAL A 135 -19.65 -12.35 -8.73
N ASP A 136 -20.70 -11.80 -9.33
CA ASP A 136 -20.80 -10.38 -9.66
C ASP A 136 -20.73 -9.46 -8.42
N SER A 137 -21.41 -9.83 -7.33
CA SER A 137 -21.36 -9.08 -6.06
C SER A 137 -19.98 -9.00 -5.42
N LEU A 138 -19.03 -9.86 -5.81
CA LEU A 138 -17.66 -9.87 -5.34
C LEU A 138 -16.69 -9.09 -6.23
N LYS A 139 -17.17 -8.55 -7.37
CA LYS A 139 -16.39 -7.68 -8.27
C LYS A 139 -16.24 -6.27 -7.71
N ILE A 140 -15.81 -6.18 -6.46
CA ILE A 140 -15.53 -4.95 -5.70
C ILE A 140 -14.10 -5.00 -5.18
N PHE A 141 -13.57 -3.85 -4.73
CA PHE A 141 -12.18 -3.80 -4.26
C PHE A 141 -11.94 -4.74 -3.07
N ALA A 142 -12.79 -4.71 -2.06
CA ALA A 142 -12.68 -5.62 -0.92
C ALA A 142 -14.06 -5.97 -0.35
N PRO A 143 -14.58 -7.17 -0.62
CA PRO A 143 -15.75 -7.67 0.10
C PRO A 143 -15.43 -7.84 1.58
N SER A 144 -16.44 -7.63 2.43
CA SER A 144 -16.33 -7.94 3.85
C SER A 144 -16.33 -9.46 4.02
N THR A 145 -15.26 -10.00 4.58
CA THR A 145 -15.12 -11.46 4.75
C THR A 145 -15.37 -11.91 6.17
N ASN A 146 -14.87 -11.17 7.18
CA ASN A 146 -14.99 -11.60 8.58
C ASN A 146 -14.83 -10.44 9.58
N GLY A 147 -14.80 -9.18 9.14
CA GLY A 147 -14.63 -8.02 10.00
C GLY A 147 -13.23 -7.89 10.63
N VAL A 148 -12.24 -8.64 10.17
CA VAL A 148 -10.87 -8.60 10.69
C VAL A 148 -9.98 -7.63 9.92
N GLY A 149 -10.42 -7.20 8.75
CA GLY A 149 -9.69 -6.23 7.92
C GLY A 149 -8.56 -6.82 7.09
N PHE A 150 -8.58 -8.12 6.84
CA PHE A 150 -7.63 -8.73 5.90
C PHE A 150 -7.76 -8.09 4.52
N PRO A 151 -6.62 -7.69 3.91
CA PRO A 151 -6.67 -7.12 2.58
C PRO A 151 -7.12 -8.14 1.55
N GLN A 152 -7.98 -7.69 0.64
CA GLN A 152 -8.39 -8.44 -0.53
C GLN A 152 -7.55 -7.99 -1.73
N SER A 153 -7.04 -8.94 -2.47
CA SER A 153 -6.17 -8.68 -3.61
C SER A 153 -6.95 -8.67 -4.92
N ARG A 154 -6.63 -7.71 -5.77
CA ARG A 154 -7.19 -7.55 -7.12
C ARG A 154 -6.04 -7.42 -8.12
N GLU A 155 -6.05 -8.27 -9.14
CA GLU A 155 -4.98 -8.25 -10.13
C GLU A 155 -5.16 -7.07 -11.08
N ILE A 156 -4.04 -6.37 -11.32
CA ILE A 156 -3.89 -5.41 -12.41
C ILE A 156 -2.78 -5.86 -13.35
N LYS A 157 -2.86 -5.42 -14.60
CA LYS A 157 -1.84 -5.62 -15.62
C LYS A 157 -1.50 -4.33 -16.31
N ASP A 158 -0.25 -4.25 -16.79
CA ASP A 158 0.20 -3.37 -17.85
C ASP A 158 0.80 -4.22 -18.99
N GLY A 159 1.45 -3.60 -19.97
CA GLY A 159 2.11 -4.32 -21.05
C GLY A 159 3.34 -5.17 -20.64
N THR A 160 3.77 -5.11 -19.38
CA THR A 160 5.01 -5.73 -18.90
C THR A 160 4.80 -6.84 -17.89
N GLY A 161 3.64 -6.90 -17.24
CA GLY A 161 3.37 -7.93 -16.25
C GLY A 161 2.05 -7.78 -15.52
N SER A 162 1.94 -8.48 -14.41
CA SER A 162 0.79 -8.38 -13.48
C SER A 162 1.23 -8.30 -12.03
N ILE A 163 0.45 -7.59 -11.23
CA ILE A 163 0.67 -7.41 -9.79
C ILE A 163 -0.68 -7.27 -9.08
N PHE A 164 -0.72 -7.47 -7.77
CA PHE A 164 -1.94 -7.30 -6.99
C PHE A 164 -2.03 -5.94 -6.32
N VAL A 165 -3.22 -5.36 -6.36
CA VAL A 165 -3.65 -4.26 -5.50
C VAL A 165 -4.33 -4.86 -4.27
N ALA A 166 -3.78 -4.65 -3.09
CA ALA A 166 -4.32 -5.12 -1.82
C ALA A 166 -5.12 -4.01 -1.15
N THR A 167 -6.40 -4.25 -0.91
CA THR A 167 -7.34 -3.30 -0.31
C THR A 167 -7.96 -3.88 0.95
N SER A 168 -7.87 -3.15 2.07
CA SER A 168 -8.55 -3.52 3.31
C SER A 168 -10.07 -3.31 3.18
N GLU A 169 -10.88 -4.19 3.79
CA GLU A 169 -12.34 -4.03 3.86
C GLU A 169 -12.77 -2.73 4.59
N TYR A 170 -11.88 -2.12 5.38
CA TYR A 170 -12.11 -0.84 6.04
C TYR A 170 -11.74 0.38 5.17
N SER A 171 -11.27 0.15 3.96
CA SER A 171 -11.03 1.26 3.03
C SER A 171 -12.35 1.93 2.64
N LYS A 172 -12.34 3.26 2.51
CA LYS A 172 -13.53 4.03 2.12
C LYS A 172 -14.11 3.61 0.77
N PHE A 173 -13.28 3.04 -0.11
CA PHE A 173 -13.68 2.56 -1.44
C PHE A 173 -13.78 1.03 -1.54
N ALA A 174 -13.68 0.32 -0.42
CA ALA A 174 -13.68 -1.15 -0.41
C ALA A 174 -14.87 -1.76 -1.17
N LYS A 175 -16.05 -1.16 -1.05
CA LYS A 175 -17.29 -1.64 -1.66
C LYS A 175 -17.54 -1.10 -3.08
N ASN A 176 -16.68 -0.23 -3.59
CA ASN A 176 -16.81 0.23 -4.97
C ASN A 176 -16.57 -0.94 -5.93
N ARG A 177 -17.35 -1.01 -7.00
CA ARG A 177 -17.11 -1.97 -8.08
C ARG A 177 -15.72 -1.76 -8.67
N LEU A 178 -15.12 -2.85 -9.12
CA LEU A 178 -13.90 -2.75 -9.91
C LEU A 178 -14.20 -2.06 -11.26
N PRO A 179 -13.25 -1.30 -11.80
CA PRO A 179 -13.34 -0.86 -13.18
C PRO A 179 -13.46 -2.05 -14.14
N GLU A 180 -14.16 -1.84 -15.24
CA GLU A 180 -14.25 -2.85 -16.30
C GLU A 180 -12.87 -3.15 -16.91
N ARG A 181 -12.67 -4.37 -17.39
CA ARG A 181 -11.38 -4.81 -17.99
C ARG A 181 -10.94 -3.96 -19.18
N SER A 182 -11.87 -3.34 -19.87
CA SER A 182 -11.60 -2.45 -21.00
C SER A 182 -11.15 -1.05 -20.57
N THR A 183 -11.31 -0.72 -19.28
CA THR A 183 -10.88 0.59 -18.75
C THR A 183 -9.40 0.56 -18.47
N VAL A 184 -8.64 1.29 -19.27
CA VAL A 184 -7.18 1.37 -19.18
C VAL A 184 -6.78 2.79 -18.79
N GLY A 185 -5.88 2.91 -17.82
CA GLY A 185 -5.46 4.24 -17.33
C GLY A 185 -4.25 4.19 -16.41
N ASN A 186 -4.01 5.29 -15.75
CA ASN A 186 -2.90 5.43 -14.81
C ASN A 186 -3.35 5.00 -13.41
N ILE A 187 -2.55 4.19 -12.75
CA ILE A 187 -2.78 3.74 -11.36
C ILE A 187 -1.62 4.21 -10.50
N THR A 188 -1.91 5.09 -9.55
CA THR A 188 -0.93 5.53 -8.55
C THR A 188 -1.08 4.68 -7.30
N ALA A 189 0.02 4.18 -6.76
CA ALA A 189 -0.03 3.30 -5.59
C ALA A 189 1.27 3.34 -4.78
N ILE A 190 1.19 2.91 -3.53
CA ILE A 190 2.37 2.63 -2.70
C ILE A 190 2.77 1.18 -2.94
N VAL A 191 4.06 0.94 -3.22
CA VAL A 191 4.62 -0.40 -3.35
C VAL A 191 4.77 -1.01 -1.96
N GLY A 192 3.96 -2.01 -1.66
CA GLY A 192 4.03 -2.79 -0.46
C GLY A 192 4.74 -4.13 -0.69
N TRP A 193 5.15 -4.75 0.41
CA TRP A 193 5.72 -6.08 0.43
C TRP A 193 5.12 -6.86 1.58
N TYR A 194 4.76 -8.10 1.34
CA TYR A 194 4.34 -9.02 2.38
C TYR A 194 4.85 -10.41 2.07
N ASN A 195 5.72 -10.92 2.91
CA ASN A 195 6.22 -12.28 2.87
C ASN A 195 5.83 -12.97 4.17
N ASP A 196 4.83 -13.82 4.11
CA ASP A 196 4.49 -14.70 5.21
C ASP A 196 5.31 -15.99 5.06
N LYS A 197 6.23 -16.19 6.00
CA LYS A 197 7.15 -17.36 5.98
C LYS A 197 6.44 -18.69 6.15
N ASP A 198 5.21 -18.68 6.66
CA ASP A 198 4.40 -19.89 6.83
C ASP A 198 3.75 -20.35 5.51
N VAL A 199 3.80 -19.51 4.48
CA VAL A 199 3.30 -19.84 3.16
C VAL A 199 4.50 -19.91 2.21
N THR A 200 4.88 -21.11 1.82
CA THR A 200 5.87 -21.35 0.76
C THR A 200 5.29 -20.90 -0.59
N LEU A 201 5.41 -19.62 -0.86
CA LEU A 201 4.91 -19.00 -2.07
C LEU A 201 6.08 -18.89 -3.06
N ASP A 202 6.08 -19.76 -4.03
CA ASP A 202 7.09 -19.84 -5.10
C ASP A 202 6.86 -18.75 -6.19
N ASN A 203 6.31 -17.59 -5.79
CA ASN A 203 5.97 -16.57 -6.76
C ASN A 203 6.22 -15.16 -6.22
N SER A 204 7.22 -14.46 -6.77
CA SER A 204 7.57 -13.08 -6.42
C SER A 204 6.41 -12.08 -6.51
N LYS A 205 5.38 -12.36 -7.31
CA LYS A 205 4.16 -11.54 -7.43
C LYS A 205 3.37 -11.46 -6.13
N ILE A 206 3.51 -12.43 -5.25
CA ILE A 206 2.76 -12.51 -4.00
C ILE A 206 3.35 -11.58 -2.96
N TYR A 207 4.63 -11.39 -3.01
CA TYR A 207 5.33 -10.54 -2.06
C TYR A 207 5.11 -9.07 -2.35
N HIS A 208 5.09 -8.66 -3.62
CA HIS A 208 4.78 -7.30 -4.00
C HIS A 208 3.26 -7.07 -4.03
N GLN A 209 2.82 -6.08 -3.27
CA GLN A 209 1.43 -5.66 -3.21
C GLN A 209 1.36 -4.15 -3.37
N LEU A 210 0.43 -3.67 -4.17
CA LEU A 210 0.17 -2.25 -4.31
C LEU A 210 -0.94 -1.82 -3.34
N THR A 211 -0.80 -0.65 -2.76
CA THR A 211 -1.85 -0.07 -1.92
C THR A 211 -2.29 1.27 -2.51
N LEU A 212 -3.57 1.37 -2.90
CA LEU A 212 -4.19 2.65 -3.24
C LEU A 212 -4.47 3.41 -1.94
N ARG A 213 -4.16 4.70 -1.93
CA ARG A 213 -4.41 5.59 -0.78
C ARG A 213 -5.85 6.07 -0.75
N ALA A 214 -6.43 6.26 -1.93
CA ALA A 214 -7.82 6.64 -2.16
C ALA A 214 -8.25 6.17 -3.55
N ILE A 215 -9.57 6.20 -3.85
CA ILE A 215 -10.06 5.83 -5.18
C ILE A 215 -9.52 6.75 -6.29
N ASN A 216 -9.22 8.01 -5.98
CA ASN A 216 -8.64 8.98 -6.91
C ASN A 216 -7.16 8.72 -7.25
N ASP A 217 -6.56 7.66 -6.70
CA ASP A 217 -5.29 7.11 -7.19
C ASP A 217 -5.44 6.41 -8.55
N LEU A 218 -6.68 6.14 -8.97
CA LEU A 218 -7.04 5.86 -10.36
C LEU A 218 -7.09 7.21 -11.09
N GLY A 219 -6.11 7.45 -11.95
CA GLY A 219 -5.90 8.75 -12.61
C GLY A 219 -6.41 8.77 -14.06
N LYS A 220 -5.61 9.38 -14.92
CA LYS A 220 -5.93 9.53 -16.35
C LYS A 220 -6.34 8.20 -16.98
N GLY A 221 -7.48 8.18 -17.67
CA GLY A 221 -8.08 7.00 -18.28
C GLY A 221 -9.20 6.37 -17.43
N TYR A 222 -9.32 6.75 -16.15
CA TYR A 222 -10.37 6.30 -15.25
C TYR A 222 -11.46 7.35 -14.96
N GLU A 223 -11.45 8.47 -15.65
CA GLU A 223 -12.36 9.61 -15.39
C GLU A 223 -13.85 9.19 -15.46
N SER A 224 -14.24 8.45 -16.49
CA SER A 224 -15.63 7.97 -16.65
C SER A 224 -16.05 7.05 -15.52
N TYR A 225 -15.15 6.15 -15.10
CA TYR A 225 -15.39 5.28 -13.95
C TYR A 225 -15.57 6.09 -12.67
N LEU A 226 -14.67 7.04 -12.37
CA LEU A 226 -14.74 7.88 -11.17
C LEU A 226 -15.98 8.74 -11.13
N ASN A 227 -16.39 9.32 -12.26
CA ASN A 227 -17.60 10.12 -12.38
C ASN A 227 -18.88 9.30 -12.11
N ASN A 228 -18.88 8.02 -12.45
CA ASN A 228 -20.01 7.13 -12.18
C ASN A 228 -20.14 6.73 -10.70
N LEU A 229 -19.05 6.76 -9.94
CA LEU A 229 -19.08 6.51 -8.49
C LEU A 229 -19.66 7.69 -7.69
N SER A 230 -19.72 8.88 -8.28
CA SER A 230 -20.19 10.11 -7.64
C SER A 230 -21.68 10.37 -7.85
N LYS A 231 -22.36 9.51 -8.61
CA LYS A 231 -23.82 9.51 -8.85
C LYS A 231 -24.53 8.55 -7.90
#